data_542e28f3e8a8dc4976ba333d3066b3f2
#
_entry.id   542e28f3e8a8dc4976ba333d3066b3f2
#
_cell.length_a   1.000
_cell.length_b   1.000
_cell.length_c   1.000
_cell.angle_alpha   90.00
_cell.angle_beta   90.00
_cell.angle_gamma   90.00
#
_symmetry.space_group_name_H-M   'P 1'
#
loop_
_entity.id
_entity.type
_entity.pdbx_description
1 polymer ?
#
loop_
_entity_poly.entity_id
_entity_poly.type
_entity_poly.pdbx_seq_one_letter_code
_entity_poly.pdbx_strand_id
1 'polypeptide(L)'
;GFGASTRNGGICSGHIRIPHAVLSQRYGKDYADNVYGEGIEARADLVKFCDDEKIDCQITKAGHSNGALSQKDYDKMGHQCDALNAIPGHDVELIPRDRVHDEIKTDRFFGGLLRREIGGFHPGKFFAGLLRVVAASGAEIISRTIVEAIEDDNSSDNKDTKLVRTSRGTIRARQVIVATNGYTGTKQPFGKFLRQRVVPIQSCIIVTEK
;
A
#
# COMPACT_ATOMS: atom_id res chain seq x y z
N GLY A 1 -16.86 -4.44 1.27
CA GLY A 1 -15.49 -4.63 1.67
C GLY A 1 -15.31 -4.72 3.18
N PHE A 2 -14.89 -5.87 3.65
CA PHE A 2 -14.69 -6.10 5.09
C PHE A 2 -13.21 -5.98 5.51
N GLY A 3 -12.30 -6.20 4.57
CA GLY A 3 -10.87 -6.28 4.82
C GLY A 3 -10.11 -4.95 4.67
N ALA A 4 -8.80 -5.00 4.91
CA ALA A 4 -7.88 -3.85 4.87
C ALA A 4 -7.85 -3.13 3.52
N SER A 5 -8.11 -3.83 2.41
CA SER A 5 -8.14 -3.24 1.07
C SER A 5 -9.20 -2.14 0.89
N THR A 6 -10.26 -2.14 1.71
CA THR A 6 -11.31 -1.13 1.69
C THR A 6 -11.33 -0.24 2.93
N ARG A 7 -10.45 -0.51 3.90
CA ARG A 7 -10.39 0.15 5.22
C ARG A 7 -8.97 0.61 5.54
N ASN A 8 -8.41 1.41 4.67
CA ASN A 8 -7.12 2.05 4.86
C ASN A 8 -7.25 3.55 4.61
N GLY A 9 -6.21 4.32 4.86
CA GLY A 9 -6.22 5.78 4.71
C GLY A 9 -6.26 6.29 3.28
N GLY A 10 -6.22 5.39 2.27
CA GLY A 10 -6.26 5.76 0.86
C GLY A 10 -5.08 6.61 0.40
N ILE A 11 -3.97 6.58 1.09
CA ILE A 11 -2.78 7.36 0.72
C ILE A 11 -2.19 6.79 -0.57
N CYS A 12 -2.10 7.63 -1.60
CA CYS A 12 -1.49 7.32 -2.88
C CYS A 12 -0.13 8.00 -2.97
N SER A 13 0.92 7.26 -2.63
CA SER A 13 2.30 7.76 -2.66
C SER A 13 3.20 6.76 -3.38
N GLY A 14 4.20 7.26 -4.11
CA GLY A 14 5.31 6.45 -4.61
C GLY A 14 6.43 6.27 -3.57
N HIS A 15 6.14 6.47 -2.28
CA HIS A 15 7.15 6.51 -1.25
C HIS A 15 7.73 5.13 -0.93
N ILE A 16 9.05 5.05 -0.98
CA ILE A 16 9.81 3.88 -0.54
C ILE A 16 10.11 4.00 0.96
N ARG A 17 9.82 2.96 1.70
CA ARG A 17 9.96 2.95 3.18
C ARG A 17 11.41 3.02 3.66
N ILE A 18 12.34 2.49 2.86
CA ILE A 18 13.77 2.51 3.17
C ILE A 18 14.31 3.85 2.71
N PRO A 19 14.96 4.65 3.58
CA PRO A 19 15.53 5.93 3.19
C PRO A 19 16.50 5.80 2.02
N HIS A 20 16.46 6.76 1.08
CA HIS A 20 17.33 6.78 -0.10
C HIS A 20 18.82 6.65 0.26
N ALA A 21 19.26 7.39 1.29
CA ALA A 21 20.65 7.34 1.76
C ALA A 21 21.08 5.92 2.20
N VAL A 22 20.15 5.15 2.82
CA VAL A 22 20.41 3.75 3.23
C VAL A 22 20.53 2.84 2.02
N LEU A 23 19.66 3.02 1.01
CA LEU A 23 19.76 2.27 -0.24
C LEU A 23 21.05 2.60 -0.99
N SER A 24 21.38 3.90 -1.09
CA SER A 24 22.61 4.37 -1.74
C SER A 24 23.87 3.81 -1.08
N GLN A 25 23.90 3.80 0.24
CA GLN A 25 25.04 3.24 0.98
C GLN A 25 25.19 1.72 0.76
N ARG A 26 24.07 1.00 0.66
CA ARG A 26 24.08 -0.48 0.57
C ARG A 26 24.25 -1.00 -0.85
N TYR A 27 23.68 -0.32 -1.83
CA TYR A 27 23.56 -0.82 -3.22
C TYR A 27 24.06 0.16 -4.29
N GLY A 28 24.53 1.34 -3.89
CA GLY A 28 24.94 2.41 -4.81
C GLY A 28 23.81 3.41 -5.11
N LYS A 29 24.24 4.63 -5.53
CA LYS A 29 23.31 5.74 -5.81
C LYS A 29 22.35 5.43 -6.95
N ASP A 30 22.85 4.89 -8.04
CA ASP A 30 22.04 4.58 -9.22
C ASP A 30 20.91 3.57 -8.92
N TYR A 31 21.21 2.57 -8.09
CA TYR A 31 20.18 1.63 -7.62
C TYR A 31 19.12 2.33 -6.78
N ALA A 32 19.53 3.21 -5.86
CA ALA A 32 18.60 3.94 -5.02
C ALA A 32 17.72 4.89 -5.84
N ASP A 33 18.31 5.60 -6.80
CA ASP A 33 17.59 6.51 -7.71
C ASP A 33 16.54 5.73 -8.52
N ASN A 34 16.93 4.58 -9.09
CA ASN A 34 16.00 3.72 -9.85
C ASN A 34 14.83 3.21 -8.98
N VAL A 35 15.11 2.71 -7.78
CA VAL A 35 14.05 2.23 -6.87
C VAL A 35 13.07 3.34 -6.49
N TYR A 36 13.56 4.57 -6.29
CA TYR A 36 12.71 5.71 -6.01
C TYR A 36 11.93 6.18 -7.24
N GLY A 37 12.56 6.14 -8.43
CA GLY A 37 11.92 6.41 -9.71
C GLY A 37 10.75 5.44 -9.97
N GLU A 38 10.96 4.15 -9.81
CA GLU A 38 9.91 3.13 -9.92
C GLU A 38 8.72 3.41 -9.00
N GLY A 39 8.97 3.88 -7.77
CA GLY A 39 7.89 4.25 -6.86
C GLY A 39 7.03 5.40 -7.39
N ILE A 40 7.66 6.41 -8.01
CA ILE A 40 6.97 7.56 -8.61
C ILE A 40 6.16 7.10 -9.83
N GLU A 41 6.77 6.30 -10.71
CA GLU A 41 6.13 5.75 -11.90
C GLU A 41 4.94 4.86 -11.52
N ALA A 42 5.09 3.97 -10.54
CA ALA A 42 4.00 3.11 -10.06
C ALA A 42 2.79 3.91 -9.55
N ARG A 43 3.03 5.10 -8.94
CA ARG A 43 1.94 6.01 -8.57
C ARG A 43 1.25 6.60 -9.79
N ALA A 44 2.03 7.05 -10.78
CA ALA A 44 1.50 7.60 -12.02
C ALA A 44 0.69 6.56 -12.78
N ASP A 45 1.18 5.32 -12.86
CA ASP A 45 0.50 4.19 -13.48
C ASP A 45 -0.80 3.84 -12.78
N LEU A 46 -0.85 3.90 -11.45
CA LEU A 46 -2.09 3.68 -10.70
C LEU A 46 -3.16 4.74 -11.06
N VAL A 47 -2.77 6.01 -11.14
CA VAL A 47 -3.68 7.09 -11.53
C VAL A 47 -4.16 6.88 -12.95
N LYS A 48 -3.23 6.62 -13.88
CA LYS A 48 -3.55 6.32 -15.27
C LYS A 48 -4.48 5.12 -15.42
N PHE A 49 -4.22 4.03 -14.68
CA PHE A 49 -5.08 2.85 -14.66
C PHE A 49 -6.51 3.19 -14.22
N CYS A 50 -6.68 4.03 -13.19
CA CYS A 50 -8.00 4.46 -12.75
C CYS A 50 -8.74 5.25 -13.84
N ASP A 51 -8.02 6.12 -14.58
CA ASP A 51 -8.58 6.91 -15.68
C ASP A 51 -8.95 6.01 -16.87
N ASP A 52 -8.06 5.14 -17.31
CA ASP A 52 -8.26 4.20 -18.42
C ASP A 52 -9.47 3.28 -18.16
N GLU A 53 -9.57 2.73 -16.95
CA GLU A 53 -10.63 1.81 -16.54
C GLU A 53 -11.88 2.53 -16.00
N LYS A 54 -11.92 3.86 -16.04
CA LYS A 54 -13.02 4.70 -15.58
C LYS A 54 -13.45 4.38 -14.14
N ILE A 55 -12.45 4.27 -13.25
CA ILE A 55 -12.66 4.04 -11.82
C ILE A 55 -12.71 5.40 -11.11
N ASP A 56 -13.91 5.91 -10.86
CA ASP A 56 -14.08 7.11 -10.02
C ASP A 56 -13.87 6.76 -8.55
N CYS A 57 -12.62 6.78 -8.13
CA CYS A 57 -12.24 6.58 -6.73
C CYS A 57 -11.87 7.90 -6.02
N GLN A 58 -12.27 9.04 -6.54
CA GLN A 58 -12.05 10.36 -5.93
C GLN A 58 -10.56 10.63 -5.65
N ILE A 59 -9.72 10.43 -6.66
CA ILE A 59 -8.28 10.73 -6.55
C ILE A 59 -8.11 12.24 -6.29
N THR A 60 -7.33 12.56 -5.26
CA THR A 60 -7.00 13.94 -4.90
C THR A 60 -5.47 14.10 -4.81
N LYS A 61 -4.99 15.30 -5.11
CA LYS A 61 -3.59 15.71 -4.91
C LYS A 61 -3.52 16.70 -3.74
N ALA A 62 -4.01 16.27 -2.58
CA ALA A 62 -4.13 17.14 -1.41
C ALA A 62 -2.82 17.31 -0.63
N GLY A 63 -1.77 16.54 -0.98
CA GLY A 63 -0.55 16.48 -0.20
C GLY A 63 -0.66 15.55 1.02
N HIS A 64 0.45 15.39 1.71
CA HIS A 64 0.55 14.63 2.96
C HIS A 64 1.50 15.35 3.92
N SER A 65 0.99 15.70 5.09
CA SER A 65 1.76 16.40 6.12
C SER A 65 2.14 15.46 7.27
N ASN A 66 3.38 15.53 7.70
CA ASN A 66 3.90 14.88 8.90
C ASN A 66 4.29 15.95 9.91
N GLY A 67 3.64 15.98 11.08
CA GLY A 67 3.97 16.92 12.16
C GLY A 67 5.13 16.44 13.03
N ALA A 68 6.07 17.34 13.34
CA ALA A 68 7.17 17.10 14.27
C ALA A 68 6.71 17.25 15.72
N LEU A 69 6.89 16.23 16.55
CA LEU A 69 6.50 16.27 17.97
C LEU A 69 7.54 16.91 18.87
N SER A 70 8.75 17.19 18.38
CA SER A 70 9.83 17.87 19.08
C SER A 70 10.66 18.71 18.12
N GLN A 71 11.45 19.67 18.64
CA GLN A 71 12.43 20.42 17.84
C GLN A 71 13.42 19.48 17.17
N LYS A 72 13.90 18.47 17.87
CA LYS A 72 14.82 17.45 17.33
C LYS A 72 14.24 16.70 16.13
N ASP A 73 12.93 16.43 16.14
CA ASP A 73 12.27 15.77 15.01
C ASP A 73 12.12 16.72 13.83
N TYR A 74 11.84 17.99 14.10
CA TYR A 74 11.80 19.04 13.08
C TYR A 74 13.15 19.20 12.38
N ASP A 75 14.25 19.26 13.14
CA ASP A 75 15.60 19.36 12.59
C ASP A 75 15.93 18.17 11.67
N LYS A 76 15.55 16.96 12.07
CA LYS A 76 15.68 15.76 11.22
C LYS A 76 14.84 15.84 9.95
N MET A 77 13.64 16.41 10.03
CA MET A 77 12.78 16.61 8.87
C MET A 77 13.40 17.61 7.88
N GLY A 78 14.14 18.62 8.34
CA GLY A 78 14.92 19.51 7.49
C GLY A 78 15.91 18.75 6.61
N HIS A 79 16.76 17.93 7.21
CA HIS A 79 17.70 17.08 6.45
C HIS A 79 16.99 16.11 5.50
N GLN A 80 15.84 15.58 5.91
CA GLN A 80 15.05 14.70 5.06
C GLN A 80 14.43 15.45 3.88
N CYS A 81 13.99 16.69 4.08
CA CYS A 81 13.45 17.56 3.05
C CYS A 81 14.48 17.79 1.93
N ASP A 82 15.71 18.21 2.31
CA ASP A 82 16.80 18.45 1.37
C ASP A 82 17.15 17.19 0.58
N ALA A 83 17.26 16.05 1.29
CA ALA A 83 17.59 14.77 0.67
C ALA A 83 16.52 14.29 -0.32
N LEU A 84 15.23 14.50 -0.01
CA LEU A 84 14.14 14.10 -0.89
C LEU A 84 14.05 15.02 -2.11
N ASN A 85 14.17 16.33 -1.94
CA ASN A 85 14.12 17.29 -3.06
C ASN A 85 15.30 17.13 -4.04
N ALA A 86 16.38 16.46 -3.62
CA ALA A 86 17.46 16.08 -4.52
C ALA A 86 17.11 14.91 -5.46
N ILE A 87 15.98 14.25 -5.23
CA ILE A 87 15.50 13.11 -6.04
C ILE A 87 14.39 13.61 -6.97
N PRO A 88 14.50 13.43 -8.30
CA PRO A 88 13.48 13.87 -9.25
C PRO A 88 12.08 13.34 -8.92
N GLY A 89 11.06 14.18 -9.09
CA GLY A 89 9.65 13.83 -8.88
C GLY A 89 9.16 13.92 -7.44
N HIS A 90 10.01 14.36 -6.51
CA HIS A 90 9.61 14.76 -5.15
C HIS A 90 9.39 16.28 -5.08
N ASP A 91 8.37 16.67 -4.34
CA ASP A 91 8.00 18.07 -4.03
C ASP A 91 7.69 18.13 -2.53
N VAL A 92 8.72 18.47 -1.76
CA VAL A 92 8.70 18.40 -0.30
C VAL A 92 9.02 19.77 0.27
N GLU A 93 8.17 20.25 1.17
CA GLU A 93 8.32 21.52 1.86
C GLU A 93 8.47 21.30 3.37
N LEU A 94 9.47 21.97 3.96
CA LEU A 94 9.61 22.03 5.40
C LEU A 94 8.74 23.17 5.94
N ILE A 95 7.69 22.84 6.68
CA ILE A 95 6.73 23.79 7.23
C ILE A 95 7.22 24.25 8.62
N PRO A 96 7.53 25.52 8.83
CA PRO A 96 7.93 26.03 10.14
C PRO A 96 6.73 26.10 11.11
N ARG A 97 7.01 26.22 12.39
CA ARG A 97 6.02 26.13 13.46
C ARG A 97 4.88 27.16 13.32
N ASP A 98 5.20 28.37 12.93
CA ASP A 98 4.25 29.48 12.75
C ASP A 98 3.30 29.25 11.56
N ARG A 99 3.65 28.36 10.62
CA ARG A 99 2.82 27.98 9.48
C ARG A 99 2.10 26.66 9.63
N VAL A 100 2.27 25.95 10.75
CA VAL A 100 1.56 24.68 10.99
C VAL A 100 0.05 24.82 10.87
N HIS A 101 -0.51 25.98 11.33
CA HIS A 101 -1.94 26.24 11.27
C HIS A 101 -2.51 26.37 9.86
N ASP A 102 -1.69 26.59 8.84
CA ASP A 102 -2.11 26.59 7.44
C ASP A 102 -2.50 25.17 6.97
N GLU A 103 -1.87 24.15 7.56
CA GLU A 103 -2.08 22.75 7.22
C GLU A 103 -3.04 22.04 8.19
N ILE A 104 -2.86 22.28 9.48
CA ILE A 104 -3.69 21.70 10.53
C ILE A 104 -3.81 22.64 11.74
N LYS A 105 -5.00 22.91 12.21
CA LYS A 105 -5.27 23.81 13.35
C LYS A 105 -4.90 23.16 14.68
N THR A 106 -3.61 23.19 15.02
CA THR A 106 -3.09 22.64 16.27
C THR A 106 -1.75 23.29 16.64
N ASP A 107 -1.52 23.50 17.92
CA ASP A 107 -0.25 24.01 18.48
C ASP A 107 0.72 22.89 18.89
N ARG A 108 0.35 21.64 18.65
CA ARG A 108 1.07 20.47 19.15
C ARG A 108 2.39 20.21 18.42
N PHE A 109 2.54 20.69 17.18
CA PHE A 109 3.71 20.40 16.37
C PHE A 109 4.73 21.54 16.39
N PHE A 110 6.00 21.18 16.34
CA PHE A 110 7.17 22.08 16.23
C PHE A 110 7.46 22.51 14.80
N GLY A 111 6.62 22.13 13.86
CA GLY A 111 6.73 22.27 12.42
C GLY A 111 6.33 20.97 11.76
N GLY A 112 6.61 20.82 10.47
CA GLY A 112 6.23 19.62 9.73
C GLY A 112 6.93 19.47 8.40
N LEU A 113 6.71 18.33 7.78
CA LEU A 113 7.15 18.03 6.43
C LEU A 113 5.93 17.81 5.55
N LEU A 114 5.71 18.70 4.59
CA LEU A 114 4.62 18.59 3.62
C LEU A 114 5.17 18.02 2.32
N ARG A 115 4.53 16.97 1.84
CA ARG A 115 4.85 16.29 0.57
C ARG A 115 3.69 16.50 -0.40
N ARG A 116 3.87 17.44 -1.32
CA ARG A 116 2.80 17.88 -2.24
C ARG A 116 2.48 16.84 -3.31
N GLU A 117 3.45 16.01 -3.65
CA GLU A 117 3.30 14.96 -4.65
C GLU A 117 2.40 13.80 -4.20
N ILE A 118 2.15 13.66 -2.91
CA ILE A 118 1.31 12.60 -2.36
C ILE A 118 -0.16 12.99 -2.49
N GLY A 119 -0.95 12.04 -2.92
CA GLY A 119 -2.40 12.17 -3.02
C GLY A 119 -3.14 11.16 -2.17
N GLY A 120 -4.44 11.14 -2.35
CA GLY A 120 -5.34 10.19 -1.73
C GLY A 120 -6.43 9.73 -2.67
N PHE A 121 -7.07 8.63 -2.33
CA PHE A 121 -8.26 8.13 -3.02
C PHE A 121 -9.18 7.41 -2.03
N HIS A 122 -10.42 7.20 -2.43
CA HIS A 122 -11.39 6.46 -1.62
C HIS A 122 -11.19 4.94 -1.81
N PRO A 123 -10.62 4.21 -0.81
CA PRO A 123 -10.24 2.79 -0.97
C PRO A 123 -11.41 1.89 -1.35
N GLY A 124 -12.60 2.15 -0.79
CA GLY A 124 -13.80 1.36 -1.09
C GLY A 124 -14.27 1.52 -2.53
N LYS A 125 -14.23 2.75 -3.08
CA LYS A 125 -14.58 3.02 -4.48
C LYS A 125 -13.54 2.41 -5.43
N PHE A 126 -12.24 2.57 -5.12
CA PHE A 126 -11.18 1.93 -5.89
C PHE A 126 -11.35 0.42 -5.94
N PHE A 127 -11.58 -0.22 -4.80
CA PHE A 127 -11.79 -1.67 -4.73
C PHE A 127 -13.03 -2.12 -5.52
N ALA A 128 -14.13 -1.37 -5.45
CA ALA A 128 -15.33 -1.69 -6.23
C ALA A 128 -15.08 -1.57 -7.74
N GLY A 129 -14.35 -0.54 -8.17
CA GLY A 129 -13.93 -0.38 -9.56
C GLY A 129 -13.04 -1.51 -10.03
N LEU A 130 -12.05 -1.89 -9.22
CA LEU A 130 -11.13 -2.99 -9.52
C LEU A 130 -11.88 -4.32 -9.66
N LEU A 131 -12.86 -4.61 -8.77
CA LEU A 131 -13.69 -5.81 -8.90
C LEU A 131 -14.46 -5.84 -10.21
N ARG A 132 -14.99 -4.70 -10.66
CA ARG A 132 -15.68 -4.59 -11.96
C ARG A 132 -14.73 -4.94 -13.12
N VAL A 133 -13.51 -4.39 -13.10
CA VAL A 133 -12.49 -4.66 -14.13
C VAL A 133 -12.12 -6.15 -14.13
N VAL A 134 -11.87 -6.73 -12.97
CA VAL A 134 -11.54 -8.17 -12.82
C VAL A 134 -12.68 -9.05 -13.36
N ALA A 135 -13.94 -8.75 -13.01
CA ALA A 135 -15.08 -9.49 -13.54
C ALA A 135 -15.22 -9.38 -15.07
N ALA A 136 -14.96 -8.18 -15.62
CA ALA A 136 -15.00 -7.94 -17.06
C ALA A 136 -13.87 -8.65 -17.82
N SER A 137 -12.74 -8.96 -17.17
CA SER A 137 -11.64 -9.74 -17.77
C SER A 137 -11.91 -11.25 -17.86
N GLY A 138 -13.05 -11.71 -17.40
CA GLY A 138 -13.42 -13.13 -17.40
C GLY A 138 -12.89 -13.92 -16.21
N ALA A 139 -12.29 -13.27 -15.22
CA ALA A 139 -11.87 -13.93 -13.99
C ALA A 139 -13.08 -14.25 -13.10
N GLU A 140 -13.13 -15.47 -12.56
CA GLU A 140 -14.18 -15.87 -11.64
C GLU A 140 -13.89 -15.39 -10.21
N ILE A 141 -14.86 -14.72 -9.59
CA ILE A 141 -14.80 -14.27 -8.20
C ILE A 141 -15.78 -15.08 -7.37
N ILE A 142 -15.26 -16.01 -6.57
CA ILE A 142 -16.06 -16.89 -5.73
C ILE A 142 -16.07 -16.35 -4.29
N SER A 143 -17.10 -15.61 -3.93
CA SER A 143 -17.27 -15.07 -2.59
C SER A 143 -17.80 -16.11 -1.59
N ARG A 144 -17.66 -15.83 -0.28
CA ARG A 144 -18.14 -16.70 0.81
C ARG A 144 -17.63 -18.13 0.71
N THR A 145 -16.42 -18.30 0.19
CA THR A 145 -15.77 -19.59 0.01
C THR A 145 -14.45 -19.57 0.77
N ILE A 146 -14.42 -20.31 1.86
CA ILE A 146 -13.24 -20.39 2.72
C ILE A 146 -12.31 -21.44 2.14
N VAL A 147 -11.06 -21.09 1.92
CA VAL A 147 -10.01 -22.06 1.56
C VAL A 147 -9.55 -22.75 2.83
N GLU A 148 -9.65 -24.06 2.89
CA GLU A 148 -9.35 -24.88 4.07
C GLU A 148 -7.97 -25.51 3.99
N ALA A 149 -7.51 -25.90 2.79
CA ALA A 149 -6.19 -26.46 2.57
C ALA A 149 -5.69 -26.20 1.14
N ILE A 150 -4.38 -26.22 0.98
CA ILE A 150 -3.70 -26.26 -0.31
C ILE A 150 -2.74 -27.44 -0.26
N GLU A 151 -2.91 -28.41 -1.13
CA GLU A 151 -2.20 -29.68 -1.14
C GLU A 151 -1.65 -29.95 -2.54
N ASP A 152 -0.66 -30.82 -2.65
CA ASP A 152 -0.20 -31.33 -3.94
C ASP A 152 -1.21 -32.35 -4.50
N ASP A 153 -1.49 -32.26 -5.80
CA ASP A 153 -2.35 -33.25 -6.47
C ASP A 153 -1.55 -34.50 -6.86
N ASN A 154 -1.46 -35.44 -5.93
CA ASN A 154 -0.75 -36.71 -6.15
C ASN A 154 -1.50 -37.66 -7.11
N SER A 155 -2.71 -37.33 -7.53
CA SER A 155 -3.51 -38.15 -8.48
C SER A 155 -3.34 -37.70 -9.92
N SER A 156 -2.66 -36.59 -10.17
CA SER A 156 -2.43 -36.04 -11.49
C SER A 156 -1.06 -36.48 -12.03
N ASP A 157 -1.00 -36.84 -13.31
CA ASP A 157 0.26 -37.07 -14.01
C ASP A 157 1.13 -35.79 -14.07
N ASN A 158 0.52 -34.62 -13.87
CA ASN A 158 1.20 -33.33 -13.76
C ASN A 158 1.47 -32.99 -12.30
N LYS A 159 2.70 -33.28 -11.84
CA LYS A 159 3.17 -33.04 -10.47
C LYS A 159 3.10 -31.56 -10.01
N ASP A 160 2.86 -30.62 -10.92
CA ASP A 160 2.76 -29.19 -10.61
C ASP A 160 1.33 -28.74 -10.28
N THR A 161 0.36 -29.66 -10.24
CA THR A 161 -1.02 -29.33 -9.93
C THR A 161 -1.26 -29.30 -8.41
N LYS A 162 -1.98 -28.27 -7.97
CA LYS A 162 -2.40 -28.09 -6.57
C LYS A 162 -3.89 -28.34 -6.42
N LEU A 163 -4.27 -28.92 -5.32
CA LEU A 163 -5.66 -29.04 -4.87
C LEU A 163 -5.97 -27.99 -3.83
N VAL A 164 -6.84 -27.06 -4.16
CA VAL A 164 -7.33 -26.04 -3.23
C VAL A 164 -8.67 -26.52 -2.67
N ARG A 165 -8.65 -27.02 -1.43
CA ARG A 165 -9.86 -27.45 -0.73
C ARG A 165 -10.57 -26.24 -0.15
N THR A 166 -11.85 -26.16 -0.41
CA THR A 166 -12.69 -25.06 0.06
C THR A 166 -13.94 -25.57 0.75
N SER A 167 -14.61 -24.72 1.52
CA SER A 167 -15.92 -25.01 2.14
C SER A 167 -17.03 -25.36 1.15
N ARG A 168 -16.79 -25.21 -0.16
CA ARG A 168 -17.79 -25.43 -1.22
C ARG A 168 -17.35 -26.44 -2.28
N GLY A 169 -16.17 -27.03 -2.14
CA GLY A 169 -15.62 -28.00 -3.07
C GLY A 169 -14.13 -27.85 -3.26
N THR A 170 -13.56 -28.59 -4.19
CA THR A 170 -12.12 -28.61 -4.47
C THR A 170 -11.84 -28.01 -5.85
N ILE A 171 -10.86 -27.12 -5.92
CA ILE A 171 -10.39 -26.49 -7.15
C ILE A 171 -9.03 -27.07 -7.50
N ARG A 172 -8.81 -27.47 -8.75
CA ARG A 172 -7.50 -27.82 -9.27
C ARG A 172 -6.86 -26.59 -9.93
N ALA A 173 -5.63 -26.28 -9.58
CA ALA A 173 -4.90 -25.16 -10.13
C ALA A 173 -3.43 -25.50 -10.36
N ARG A 174 -2.84 -24.97 -11.43
CA ARG A 174 -1.40 -25.11 -11.68
C ARG A 174 -0.58 -24.23 -10.72
N GLN A 175 -1.10 -23.05 -10.39
CA GLN A 175 -0.44 -22.10 -9.50
C GLN A 175 -1.46 -21.51 -8.53
N VAL A 176 -1.03 -21.24 -7.33
CA VAL A 176 -1.87 -20.65 -6.27
C VAL A 176 -1.14 -19.47 -5.66
N ILE A 177 -1.78 -18.30 -5.70
CA ILE A 177 -1.27 -17.09 -5.04
C ILE A 177 -2.03 -16.90 -3.72
N VAL A 178 -1.31 -16.90 -2.62
CA VAL A 178 -1.88 -16.63 -1.29
C VAL A 178 -1.79 -15.14 -1.00
N ALA A 179 -2.90 -14.42 -1.21
CA ALA A 179 -3.00 -12.97 -1.02
C ALA A 179 -3.95 -12.61 0.14
N THR A 180 -3.91 -13.39 1.22
CA THR A 180 -4.85 -13.32 2.35
C THR A 180 -4.44 -12.32 3.43
N ASN A 181 -3.39 -11.51 3.19
CA ASN A 181 -2.92 -10.43 4.05
C ASN A 181 -2.73 -10.88 5.53
N GLY A 182 -3.04 -10.03 6.49
CA GLY A 182 -2.98 -10.32 7.94
C GLY A 182 -3.94 -11.42 8.41
N TYR A 183 -4.85 -11.86 7.56
CA TYR A 183 -5.73 -13.00 7.88
C TYR A 183 -5.06 -14.36 7.64
N THR A 184 -3.87 -14.37 7.03
CA THR A 184 -3.11 -15.58 6.75
C THR A 184 -2.76 -16.32 8.05
N GLY A 185 -3.27 -17.51 8.21
CA GLY A 185 -2.91 -18.39 9.32
C GLY A 185 -3.59 -18.12 10.65
N THR A 186 -4.50 -17.14 10.79
CA THR A 186 -5.22 -16.92 12.05
C THR A 186 -6.23 -18.05 12.37
N LYS A 187 -6.82 -18.65 11.35
CA LYS A 187 -7.77 -19.78 11.48
C LYS A 187 -7.61 -20.84 10.39
N GLN A 188 -6.57 -20.75 9.55
CA GLN A 188 -6.48 -21.57 8.35
C GLN A 188 -5.17 -22.35 8.27
N PRO A 189 -5.21 -23.58 7.73
CA PRO A 189 -4.07 -24.50 7.73
C PRO A 189 -3.03 -24.24 6.64
N PHE A 190 -2.93 -23.02 6.08
CA PHE A 190 -1.93 -22.67 5.05
C PHE A 190 -0.49 -22.73 5.53
N GLY A 191 -0.16 -23.80 6.18
CA GLY A 191 1.18 -24.09 6.58
C GLY A 191 1.69 -23.26 7.75
N LYS A 192 2.30 -23.94 8.66
CA LYS A 192 3.03 -23.41 9.82
C LYS A 192 4.02 -22.30 9.42
N PHE A 193 4.58 -22.38 8.20
CA PHE A 193 5.51 -21.42 7.65
C PHE A 193 4.96 -19.99 7.55
N LEU A 194 3.78 -19.80 6.93
CA LEU A 194 3.20 -18.46 6.77
C LEU A 194 2.67 -17.92 8.11
N ARG A 195 2.05 -18.76 8.92
CA ARG A 195 1.52 -18.38 10.23
C ARG A 195 2.58 -17.83 11.19
N GLN A 196 3.82 -18.30 11.05
CA GLN A 196 4.94 -17.83 11.89
C GLN A 196 5.60 -16.55 11.36
N ARG A 197 5.24 -16.08 10.16
CA ARG A 197 5.87 -14.95 9.49
C ARG A 197 4.93 -13.76 9.23
N VAL A 198 3.64 -13.97 9.32
CA VAL A 198 2.64 -12.90 9.14
C VAL A 198 2.07 -12.54 10.51
N VAL A 199 2.39 -11.34 10.96
CA VAL A 199 1.86 -10.76 12.19
C VAL A 199 0.82 -9.71 11.82
N PRO A 200 -0.47 -9.92 12.15
CA PRO A 200 -1.50 -8.92 11.89
C PRO A 200 -1.33 -7.75 12.87
N ILE A 201 -1.15 -6.55 12.32
CA ILE A 201 -1.10 -5.30 13.08
C ILE A 201 -2.26 -4.43 12.63
N GLN A 202 -3.05 -3.95 13.59
CA GLN A 202 -4.13 -3.01 13.34
C GLN A 202 -3.62 -1.58 13.55
N SER A 203 -3.78 -0.72 12.54
CA SER A 203 -3.59 0.72 12.68
C SER A 203 -4.94 1.41 12.88
N CYS A 204 -4.93 2.51 13.64
CA CYS A 204 -6.09 3.35 13.83
C CYS A 204 -6.02 4.57 12.91
N ILE A 205 -7.15 4.90 12.29
CA ILE A 205 -7.31 6.06 11.41
C ILE A 205 -8.48 6.87 11.94
N ILE A 206 -8.29 8.18 12.05
CA ILE A 206 -9.35 9.14 12.36
C ILE A 206 -9.61 9.92 11.08
N VAL A 207 -10.87 10.05 10.73
CA VAL A 207 -11.33 10.86 9.59
C VAL A 207 -12.17 12.00 10.14
N THR A 208 -11.84 13.22 9.76
CA THR A 208 -12.61 14.42 10.10
C THR A 208 -13.51 14.81 8.94
N GLU A 209 -14.52 15.59 9.23
CA GLU A 209 -15.32 16.28 8.19
C GLU A 209 -14.44 17.29 7.43
N LYS A 210 -14.90 17.65 6.22
CA LYS A 210 -14.24 18.65 5.39
C LYS A 210 -14.39 20.05 5.97
#